data_e10e27ed15b544293c2a5405b3ddc802
#
_entry.id   e10e27ed15b544293c2a5405b3ddc802
#
_cell.length_a   1.000
_cell.length_b   1.000
_cell.length_c   1.000
_cell.angle_alpha   90.00
_cell.angle_beta   90.00
_cell.angle_gamma   90.00
#
_symmetry.space_group_name_H-M   'P 1'
#
loop_
_entity.id
_entity.type
_entity.pdbx_description
1 polymer ?
#
loop_
_entity_poly.entity_id
_entity_poly.type
_entity_poly.pdbx_seq_one_letter_code
_entity_poly.pdbx_strand_id
1 'polypeptide(L)'
;RVMRKDGIGQQVRADGPQTHLVKQGTPTMGGVIMLVGLLLTTVLLARWTPDLILCVCATVGTGLLGLLDDVESVSHGRSLGLTPSQKMAGLIVISVAFCLLAVNWVGIAPTITFPGGLTVDLGVLATQIGPVSVPWLYVFFVFLMLAGLSNAVNLTDGLDGLAGGTVMVVMLAMAMVAFSYDEINLAVFAGAAAGACVGFLWHNCYPASIFMGDTG
;
A
#
# COMPACT_ATOMS: atom_id res chain seq x y z
N ARG A 1 7.26 -10.19 -21.55
CA ARG A 1 8.28 -10.38 -22.64
C ARG A 1 9.26 -9.21 -22.73
N VAL A 2 8.82 -7.98 -22.50
CA VAL A 2 9.67 -6.78 -22.53
C VAL A 2 10.68 -6.83 -21.37
N MET A 3 10.23 -6.99 -20.13
CA MET A 3 11.09 -7.03 -18.95
C MET A 3 12.14 -8.17 -18.93
N ARG A 4 11.83 -9.29 -19.58
CA ARG A 4 12.80 -10.41 -19.71
C ARG A 4 13.97 -10.12 -20.67
N LYS A 5 13.79 -9.18 -21.60
CA LYS A 5 14.84 -8.79 -22.56
C LYS A 5 15.89 -7.84 -21.96
N ASP A 6 15.48 -7.06 -20.95
CA ASP A 6 16.30 -5.99 -20.37
C ASP A 6 17.04 -6.43 -19.09
N GLY A 7 17.00 -7.74 -18.74
CA GLY A 7 17.73 -8.28 -17.59
C GLY A 7 17.17 -7.81 -16.21
N ILE A 8 15.95 -7.28 -16.19
CA ILE A 8 15.27 -6.79 -14.97
C ILE A 8 14.72 -8.00 -14.22
N GLY A 9 15.55 -8.64 -13.41
CA GLY A 9 15.16 -9.78 -12.56
C GLY A 9 15.68 -9.60 -11.14
N GLN A 10 14.88 -10.09 -10.18
CA GLN A 10 15.21 -10.00 -8.76
C GLN A 10 16.51 -10.78 -8.46
N GLN A 11 17.45 -10.16 -7.75
CA GLN A 11 18.60 -10.85 -7.19
C GLN A 11 18.20 -11.52 -5.87
N VAL A 12 18.21 -12.85 -5.86
CA VAL A 12 17.94 -13.63 -4.66
C VAL A 12 19.15 -13.59 -3.73
N ARG A 13 18.94 -13.34 -2.43
CA ARG A 13 19.99 -13.39 -1.41
C ARG A 13 20.61 -14.78 -1.35
N ALA A 14 21.93 -14.85 -1.27
CA ALA A 14 22.67 -16.11 -1.16
C ALA A 14 22.38 -16.88 0.14
N ASP A 15 21.86 -16.18 1.17
CA ASP A 15 21.58 -16.74 2.51
C ASP A 15 20.19 -17.38 2.61
N GLY A 16 19.39 -17.38 1.51
CA GLY A 16 18.03 -17.92 1.47
C GLY A 16 17.99 -19.41 1.17
N PRO A 17 16.82 -20.07 1.34
CA PRO A 17 16.61 -21.48 0.97
C PRO A 17 16.99 -21.73 -0.50
N GLN A 18 17.64 -22.86 -0.79
CA GLN A 18 18.11 -23.20 -2.14
C GLN A 18 16.98 -23.28 -3.19
N THR A 19 15.74 -23.48 -2.76
CA THR A 19 14.54 -23.43 -3.61
C THR A 19 14.28 -22.04 -4.20
N HIS A 20 14.81 -20.98 -3.58
CA HIS A 20 14.70 -19.62 -4.09
C HIS A 20 15.68 -19.30 -5.21
N LEU A 21 16.78 -20.05 -5.36
CA LEU A 21 17.76 -19.88 -6.44
C LEU A 21 17.16 -20.18 -7.83
N VAL A 22 16.14 -21.06 -7.89
CA VAL A 22 15.42 -21.37 -9.13
C VAL A 22 14.60 -20.18 -9.65
N LYS A 23 14.31 -19.19 -8.78
CA LYS A 23 13.53 -17.98 -9.08
C LYS A 23 14.39 -16.80 -9.57
N GLN A 24 15.71 -16.97 -9.64
CA GLN A 24 16.63 -15.95 -10.13
C GLN A 24 16.29 -15.57 -11.58
N GLY A 25 16.10 -14.27 -11.84
CA GLY A 25 15.72 -13.77 -13.16
C GLY A 25 14.20 -13.70 -13.42
N THR A 26 13.34 -14.02 -12.43
CA THR A 26 11.89 -13.74 -12.54
C THR A 26 11.68 -12.23 -12.54
N PRO A 27 10.91 -11.66 -13.49
CA PRO A 27 10.59 -10.23 -13.51
C PRO A 27 9.95 -9.77 -12.20
N THR A 28 10.34 -8.62 -11.71
CA THR A 28 9.76 -7.93 -10.55
C THR A 28 8.97 -6.69 -11.00
N MET A 29 8.44 -5.88 -10.04
CA MET A 29 7.65 -4.67 -10.27
C MET A 29 6.22 -4.94 -10.78
N GLY A 30 5.65 -6.10 -10.43
CA GLY A 30 4.24 -6.43 -10.72
C GLY A 30 3.25 -5.48 -10.04
N GLY A 31 3.64 -4.87 -8.92
CA GLY A 31 2.86 -3.87 -8.19
C GLY A 31 2.48 -2.65 -9.04
N VAL A 32 3.32 -2.25 -10.00
CA VAL A 32 2.98 -1.16 -10.93
C VAL A 32 1.73 -1.49 -11.75
N ILE A 33 1.61 -2.74 -12.21
CA ILE A 33 0.44 -3.18 -12.98
C ILE A 33 -0.81 -3.19 -12.09
N MET A 34 -0.65 -3.63 -10.82
CA MET A 34 -1.74 -3.61 -9.83
C MET A 34 -2.20 -2.19 -9.55
N LEU A 35 -1.27 -1.25 -9.33
CA LEU A 35 -1.57 0.16 -9.08
C LEU A 35 -2.29 0.80 -10.27
N VAL A 36 -1.83 0.54 -11.50
CA VAL A 36 -2.50 1.05 -12.73
C VAL A 36 -3.90 0.46 -12.85
N GLY A 37 -4.08 -0.84 -12.62
CA GLY A 37 -5.39 -1.50 -12.65
C GLY A 37 -6.36 -0.92 -11.61
N LEU A 38 -5.89 -0.75 -10.37
CA LEU A 38 -6.63 -0.12 -9.29
C LEU A 38 -7.09 1.31 -9.67
N LEU A 39 -6.15 2.15 -10.10
CA LEU A 39 -6.43 3.55 -10.43
C LEU A 39 -7.39 3.65 -11.62
N LEU A 40 -7.16 2.88 -12.67
CA LEU A 40 -8.04 2.89 -13.85
C LEU A 40 -9.47 2.49 -13.48
N THR A 41 -9.64 1.42 -12.71
CA THR A 41 -10.96 0.97 -12.25
C THR A 41 -11.64 2.02 -11.37
N THR A 42 -10.87 2.63 -10.45
CA THR A 42 -11.39 3.69 -9.57
C THR A 42 -11.84 4.92 -10.38
N VAL A 43 -11.03 5.37 -11.35
CA VAL A 43 -11.36 6.50 -12.24
C VAL A 43 -12.65 6.24 -13.03
N LEU A 44 -12.85 5.02 -13.49
CA LEU A 44 -13.99 4.68 -14.34
C LEU A 44 -15.29 4.46 -13.56
N LEU A 45 -15.22 3.95 -12.32
CA LEU A 45 -16.39 3.47 -11.59
C LEU A 45 -16.77 4.30 -10.35
N ALA A 46 -15.82 5.00 -9.73
CA ALA A 46 -16.08 5.76 -8.52
C ALA A 46 -16.38 7.24 -8.82
N ARG A 47 -17.18 7.86 -7.95
CA ARG A 47 -17.32 9.32 -7.92
C ARG A 47 -16.23 9.91 -7.02
N TRP A 48 -15.59 10.97 -7.49
CA TRP A 48 -14.49 11.59 -6.77
C TRP A 48 -14.99 12.41 -5.57
N THR A 49 -14.93 11.81 -4.41
CA THR A 49 -15.22 12.44 -3.11
C THR A 49 -13.90 12.77 -2.38
N PRO A 50 -13.87 13.74 -1.45
CA PRO A 50 -12.64 14.12 -0.76
C PRO A 50 -11.95 12.97 -0.02
N ASP A 51 -12.71 12.09 0.60
CA ASP A 51 -12.26 10.87 1.28
C ASP A 51 -11.61 9.87 0.31
N LEU A 52 -12.26 9.63 -0.87
CA LEU A 52 -11.68 8.80 -1.92
C LEU A 52 -10.38 9.39 -2.46
N ILE A 53 -10.35 10.70 -2.73
CA ILE A 53 -9.12 11.38 -3.19
C ILE A 53 -7.99 11.20 -2.18
N LEU A 54 -8.31 11.32 -0.89
CA LEU A 54 -7.35 11.11 0.18
C LEU A 54 -6.79 9.69 0.18
N CYS A 55 -7.64 8.67 0.03
CA CYS A 55 -7.23 7.26 -0.07
C CYS A 55 -6.35 7.01 -1.32
N VAL A 56 -6.75 7.56 -2.47
CA VAL A 56 -5.98 7.46 -3.71
C VAL A 56 -4.62 8.14 -3.57
N CYS A 57 -4.56 9.34 -2.99
CA CYS A 57 -3.29 10.04 -2.75
C CYS A 57 -2.35 9.25 -1.83
N ALA A 58 -2.88 8.65 -0.75
CA ALA A 58 -2.09 7.80 0.13
C ALA A 58 -1.55 6.57 -0.59
N THR A 59 -2.40 5.89 -1.37
CA THR A 59 -2.01 4.71 -2.15
C THR A 59 -0.97 5.04 -3.21
N VAL A 60 -1.16 6.12 -3.97
CA VAL A 60 -0.16 6.58 -4.96
C VAL A 60 1.13 6.99 -4.27
N GLY A 61 1.05 7.69 -3.14
CA GLY A 61 2.21 8.12 -2.36
C GLY A 61 3.05 6.93 -1.86
N THR A 62 2.41 5.92 -1.27
CA THR A 62 3.09 4.70 -0.82
C THR A 62 3.59 3.86 -1.99
N GLY A 63 2.79 3.73 -3.07
CA GLY A 63 3.20 3.04 -4.29
C GLY A 63 4.42 3.70 -4.97
N LEU A 64 4.49 5.03 -5.01
CA LEU A 64 5.66 5.75 -5.51
C LEU A 64 6.89 5.54 -4.63
N LEU A 65 6.72 5.49 -3.31
CA LEU A 65 7.83 5.18 -2.40
C LEU A 65 8.37 3.77 -2.66
N GLY A 66 7.48 2.77 -2.84
CA GLY A 66 7.87 1.41 -3.22
C GLY A 66 8.49 1.35 -4.62
N LEU A 67 7.98 2.12 -5.59
CA LEU A 67 8.54 2.21 -6.93
C LEU A 67 9.97 2.77 -6.92
N LEU A 68 10.23 3.80 -6.10
CA LEU A 68 11.59 4.33 -5.91
C LEU A 68 12.52 3.27 -5.34
N ASP A 69 12.04 2.47 -4.39
CA ASP A 69 12.81 1.35 -3.85
C ASP A 69 13.13 0.29 -4.90
N ASP A 70 12.13 -0.14 -5.67
CA ASP A 70 12.29 -1.12 -6.74
C ASP A 70 13.28 -0.62 -7.82
N VAL A 71 13.17 0.65 -8.24
CA VAL A 71 14.05 1.25 -9.24
C VAL A 71 15.48 1.35 -8.73
N GLU A 72 15.68 1.77 -7.47
CA GLU A 72 17.00 1.87 -6.85
C GLU A 72 17.65 0.48 -6.73
N SER A 73 16.88 -0.53 -6.32
CA SER A 73 17.32 -1.92 -6.24
C SER A 73 17.76 -2.47 -7.60
N VAL A 74 16.95 -2.25 -8.64
CA VAL A 74 17.25 -2.73 -10.01
C VAL A 74 18.43 -1.99 -10.62
N SER A 75 18.50 -0.65 -10.47
CA SER A 75 19.54 0.17 -11.10
C SER A 75 20.93 -0.11 -10.55
N HIS A 76 21.05 -0.44 -9.26
CA HIS A 76 22.34 -0.76 -8.62
C HIS A 76 22.64 -2.26 -8.58
N GLY A 77 21.75 -3.12 -9.11
CA GLY A 77 21.92 -4.57 -9.08
C GLY A 77 22.09 -5.13 -7.67
N ARG A 78 21.43 -4.51 -6.68
CA ARG A 78 21.48 -4.90 -5.26
C ARG A 78 20.14 -5.46 -4.83
N SER A 79 20.15 -6.32 -3.81
CA SER A 79 18.93 -6.83 -3.16
C SER A 79 18.28 -5.82 -2.21
N LEU A 80 18.90 -4.66 -2.00
CA LEU A 80 18.40 -3.56 -1.16
C LEU A 80 18.34 -2.30 -2.02
N GLY A 81 17.14 -1.70 -2.10
CA GLY A 81 16.88 -0.41 -2.71
C GLY A 81 17.18 0.75 -1.73
N LEU A 82 16.14 1.46 -1.31
CA LEU A 82 16.23 2.55 -0.33
C LEU A 82 16.73 2.04 1.02
N THR A 83 17.46 2.90 1.75
CA THR A 83 17.83 2.59 3.13
C THR A 83 16.59 2.56 4.03
N PRO A 84 16.60 1.77 5.14
CA PRO A 84 15.47 1.73 6.07
C PRO A 84 15.06 3.12 6.57
N SER A 85 16.02 4.01 6.82
CA SER A 85 15.76 5.39 7.24
C SER A 85 15.06 6.22 6.16
N GLN A 86 15.38 6.03 4.87
CA GLN A 86 14.71 6.71 3.76
C GLN A 86 13.26 6.23 3.60
N LYS A 87 13.02 4.90 3.70
CA LYS A 87 11.65 4.35 3.71
C LYS A 87 10.83 4.90 4.86
N MET A 88 11.39 4.90 6.07
CA MET A 88 10.70 5.44 7.25
C MET A 88 10.42 6.93 7.11
N ALA A 89 11.36 7.73 6.61
CA ALA A 89 11.16 9.15 6.35
C ALA A 89 10.03 9.38 5.34
N GLY A 90 9.98 8.61 4.25
CA GLY A 90 8.88 8.67 3.28
C GLY A 90 7.53 8.35 3.90
N LEU A 91 7.43 7.28 4.69
CA LEU A 91 6.20 6.90 5.38
C LEU A 91 5.75 7.96 6.40
N ILE A 92 6.68 8.61 7.12
CA ILE A 92 6.36 9.72 8.02
C ILE A 92 5.76 10.88 7.24
N VAL A 93 6.37 11.28 6.13
CA VAL A 93 5.87 12.39 5.29
C VAL A 93 4.46 12.08 4.77
N ILE A 94 4.24 10.87 4.26
CA ILE A 94 2.92 10.44 3.76
C ILE A 94 1.89 10.43 4.90
N SER A 95 2.24 9.92 6.08
CA SER A 95 1.35 9.88 7.24
C SER A 95 0.95 11.26 7.74
N VAL A 96 1.92 12.18 7.82
CA VAL A 96 1.66 13.58 8.21
C VAL A 96 0.75 14.24 7.17
N ALA A 97 1.06 14.11 5.89
CA ALA A 97 0.25 14.69 4.81
C ALA A 97 -1.19 14.12 4.83
N PHE A 98 -1.32 12.80 4.97
CA PHE A 98 -2.63 12.14 5.09
C PHE A 98 -3.43 12.69 6.26
N CYS A 99 -2.84 12.77 7.46
CA CYS A 99 -3.56 13.24 8.66
C CYS A 99 -3.96 14.71 8.55
N LEU A 100 -3.09 15.57 8.02
CA LEU A 100 -3.41 16.97 7.84
C LEU A 100 -4.57 17.16 6.86
N LEU A 101 -4.56 16.44 5.76
CA LEU A 101 -5.65 16.46 4.77
C LEU A 101 -6.92 15.83 5.32
N ALA A 102 -6.84 14.71 6.04
CA ALA A 102 -7.97 14.03 6.65
C ALA A 102 -8.74 14.94 7.61
N VAL A 103 -8.01 15.60 8.52
CA VAL A 103 -8.63 16.42 9.57
C VAL A 103 -9.05 17.80 9.06
N ASN A 104 -8.18 18.48 8.29
CA ASN A 104 -8.41 19.88 7.95
C ASN A 104 -9.16 20.10 6.63
N TRP A 105 -9.11 19.11 5.70
CA TRP A 105 -9.79 19.24 4.41
C TRP A 105 -11.01 18.33 4.30
N VAL A 106 -10.89 17.06 4.68
CA VAL A 106 -12.03 16.11 4.63
C VAL A 106 -12.94 16.27 5.84
N GLY A 107 -12.39 16.73 6.98
CA GLY A 107 -13.15 16.92 8.23
C GLY A 107 -13.33 15.63 9.04
N ILE A 108 -12.45 14.65 8.85
CA ILE A 108 -12.47 13.40 9.62
C ILE A 108 -12.07 13.70 11.06
N ALA A 109 -12.90 13.28 12.02
CA ALA A 109 -12.57 13.38 13.44
C ALA A 109 -11.37 12.45 13.76
N PRO A 110 -10.37 12.91 14.51
CA PRO A 110 -9.22 12.09 14.89
C PRO A 110 -9.57 11.13 16.04
N THR A 111 -10.53 10.24 15.79
CA THR A 111 -11.06 9.28 16.77
C THR A 111 -10.95 7.86 16.27
N ILE A 112 -10.84 6.89 17.19
CA ILE A 112 -10.92 5.47 16.88
C ILE A 112 -12.09 4.87 17.65
N THR A 113 -12.99 4.22 16.93
CA THR A 113 -14.12 3.51 17.53
C THR A 113 -13.86 2.00 17.48
N PHE A 114 -13.86 1.38 18.65
CA PHE A 114 -13.69 -0.07 18.78
C PHE A 114 -15.05 -0.80 18.66
N PRO A 115 -15.04 -2.09 18.31
CA PRO A 115 -16.21 -2.94 18.42
C PRO A 115 -16.81 -2.85 19.86
N GLY A 116 -18.11 -2.60 19.96
CA GLY A 116 -18.77 -2.35 21.27
C GLY A 116 -18.99 -0.87 21.59
N GLY A 117 -18.62 0.05 20.69
CA GLY A 117 -18.96 1.48 20.79
C GLY A 117 -18.00 2.33 21.62
N LEU A 118 -16.89 1.75 22.12
CA LEU A 118 -15.86 2.53 22.80
C LEU A 118 -15.12 3.41 21.78
N THR A 119 -15.24 4.73 21.93
CA THR A 119 -14.54 5.70 21.08
C THR A 119 -13.41 6.36 21.86
N VAL A 120 -12.21 6.33 21.32
CA VAL A 120 -11.01 6.99 21.85
C VAL A 120 -10.68 8.20 20.99
N ASP A 121 -10.61 9.37 21.60
CA ASP A 121 -10.21 10.62 20.94
C ASP A 121 -8.69 10.72 20.92
N LEU A 122 -8.09 10.71 19.73
CA LEU A 122 -6.66 10.93 19.51
C LEU A 122 -6.33 12.40 19.20
N GLY A 123 -7.32 13.27 19.17
CA GLY A 123 -7.18 14.71 18.99
C GLY A 123 -6.77 15.46 20.28
N VAL A 124 -6.72 14.77 21.42
CA VAL A 124 -6.39 15.38 22.75
C VAL A 124 -5.06 16.15 22.75
N LEU A 125 -4.07 15.69 22.00
CA LEU A 125 -2.77 16.34 21.82
C LEU A 125 -2.68 17.10 20.50
N ALA A 126 -3.71 17.90 20.17
CA ALA A 126 -3.69 18.70 18.96
C ALA A 126 -3.05 20.07 19.21
N THR A 127 -2.19 20.50 18.27
CA THR A 127 -1.62 21.85 18.23
C THR A 127 -2.26 22.63 17.09
N GLN A 128 -2.76 23.83 17.38
CA GLN A 128 -3.30 24.74 16.38
C GLN A 128 -2.17 25.61 15.81
N ILE A 129 -1.95 25.55 14.49
CA ILE A 129 -0.98 26.40 13.78
C ILE A 129 -1.76 27.23 12.76
N GLY A 130 -2.22 28.41 13.19
CA GLY A 130 -3.15 29.22 12.40
C GLY A 130 -4.48 28.48 12.19
N PRO A 131 -4.94 28.30 10.93
CA PRO A 131 -6.18 27.58 10.64
C PRO A 131 -6.03 26.04 10.66
N VAL A 132 -4.80 25.52 10.81
CA VAL A 132 -4.49 24.09 10.69
C VAL A 132 -4.41 23.45 12.08
N SER A 133 -5.15 22.36 12.28
CA SER A 133 -5.08 21.50 13.45
C SER A 133 -4.15 20.32 13.17
N VAL A 134 -3.17 20.10 14.05
CA VAL A 134 -2.22 19.00 13.97
C VAL A 134 -2.44 18.05 15.16
N PRO A 135 -3.19 16.97 15.01
CA PRO A 135 -3.45 16.00 16.07
C PRO A 135 -2.29 14.99 16.16
N TRP A 136 -1.28 15.28 16.95
CA TRP A 136 -0.02 14.49 17.02
C TRP A 136 -0.21 13.01 17.35
N LEU A 137 -1.13 12.69 18.25
CA LEU A 137 -1.40 11.30 18.61
C LEU A 137 -2.05 10.54 17.46
N TYR A 138 -2.94 11.20 16.69
CA TYR A 138 -3.54 10.62 15.48
C TYR A 138 -2.50 10.44 14.37
N VAL A 139 -1.61 11.42 14.18
CA VAL A 139 -0.47 11.33 13.23
C VAL A 139 0.40 10.12 13.57
N PHE A 140 0.74 9.95 14.85
CA PHE A 140 1.54 8.82 15.30
C PHE A 140 0.83 7.48 15.06
N PHE A 141 -0.46 7.42 15.35
CA PHE A 141 -1.27 6.22 15.11
C PHE A 141 -1.32 5.85 13.62
N VAL A 142 -1.61 6.83 12.74
CA VAL A 142 -1.64 6.59 11.28
C VAL A 142 -0.27 6.17 10.77
N PHE A 143 0.80 6.78 11.27
CA PHE A 143 2.17 6.36 10.93
C PHE A 143 2.42 4.91 11.34
N LEU A 144 2.03 4.49 12.55
CA LEU A 144 2.18 3.10 12.98
C LEU A 144 1.38 2.14 12.08
N MET A 145 0.15 2.53 11.67
CA MET A 145 -0.67 1.73 10.77
C MET A 145 -0.02 1.60 9.39
N LEU A 146 0.38 2.72 8.77
CA LEU A 146 1.01 2.69 7.45
C LEU A 146 2.36 1.95 7.48
N ALA A 147 3.23 2.24 8.43
CA ALA A 147 4.53 1.58 8.54
C ALA A 147 4.37 0.10 8.90
N GLY A 148 3.47 -0.22 9.83
CA GLY A 148 3.22 -1.60 10.27
C GLY A 148 2.65 -2.46 9.14
N LEU A 149 1.60 -1.99 8.47
CA LEU A 149 0.95 -2.74 7.38
C LEU A 149 1.86 -2.87 6.15
N SER A 150 2.52 -1.78 5.74
CA SER A 150 3.47 -1.82 4.62
C SER A 150 4.59 -2.85 4.86
N ASN A 151 5.22 -2.83 6.03
CA ASN A 151 6.25 -3.81 6.35
C ASN A 151 5.69 -5.23 6.51
N ALA A 152 4.49 -5.40 7.09
CA ALA A 152 3.86 -6.70 7.24
C ALA A 152 3.55 -7.34 5.87
N VAL A 153 3.00 -6.58 4.92
CA VAL A 153 2.73 -7.07 3.56
C VAL A 153 4.04 -7.42 2.85
N ASN A 154 5.05 -6.57 2.95
CA ASN A 154 6.38 -6.82 2.36
C ASN A 154 7.01 -8.12 2.91
N LEU A 155 6.91 -8.37 4.23
CA LEU A 155 7.38 -9.62 4.82
C LEU A 155 6.53 -10.83 4.39
N THR A 156 5.25 -10.63 4.09
CA THR A 156 4.34 -11.68 3.63
C THR A 156 4.64 -12.10 2.19
N ASP A 157 5.22 -11.22 1.36
CA ASP A 157 5.59 -11.50 -0.05
C ASP A 157 6.82 -12.43 -0.20
N GLY A 158 7.06 -13.27 0.79
CA GLY A 158 8.11 -14.30 0.74
C GLY A 158 7.71 -15.58 -0.01
N LEU A 159 6.42 -15.82 -0.26
CA LEU A 159 5.88 -17.00 -0.93
C LEU A 159 4.96 -16.60 -2.08
N ASP A 160 5.07 -17.34 -3.20
CA ASP A 160 4.27 -17.11 -4.41
C ASP A 160 2.76 -17.11 -4.07
N GLY A 161 2.07 -16.03 -4.40
CA GLY A 161 0.63 -15.84 -4.23
C GLY A 161 0.19 -15.48 -2.81
N LEU A 162 1.06 -15.52 -1.80
CA LEU A 162 0.64 -15.33 -0.41
C LEU A 162 0.21 -13.87 -0.14
N ALA A 163 1.05 -12.90 -0.46
CA ALA A 163 0.74 -11.49 -0.24
C ALA A 163 -0.50 -11.06 -1.03
N GLY A 164 -0.52 -11.30 -2.34
CA GLY A 164 -1.67 -10.97 -3.18
C GLY A 164 -2.97 -11.65 -2.73
N GLY A 165 -2.90 -12.93 -2.28
CA GLY A 165 -4.05 -13.67 -1.78
C GLY A 165 -4.59 -13.14 -0.46
N THR A 166 -3.73 -12.84 0.50
CA THR A 166 -4.13 -12.30 1.80
C THR A 166 -4.70 -10.89 1.68
N VAL A 167 -4.04 -10.01 0.91
CA VAL A 167 -4.51 -8.64 0.67
C VAL A 167 -5.85 -8.64 -0.07
N MET A 168 -6.05 -9.53 -1.06
CA MET A 168 -7.33 -9.69 -1.73
C MET A 168 -8.48 -9.92 -0.75
N VAL A 169 -8.32 -10.87 0.19
CA VAL A 169 -9.35 -11.19 1.19
C VAL A 169 -9.62 -9.99 2.10
N VAL A 170 -8.58 -9.29 2.55
CA VAL A 170 -8.69 -8.09 3.37
C VAL A 170 -9.44 -6.99 2.61
N MET A 171 -9.09 -6.74 1.35
CA MET A 171 -9.76 -5.71 0.54
C MET A 171 -11.21 -6.02 0.24
N LEU A 172 -11.57 -7.31 0.06
CA LEU A 172 -12.98 -7.71 -0.06
C LEU A 172 -13.75 -7.45 1.24
N ALA A 173 -13.16 -7.76 2.40
CA ALA A 173 -13.76 -7.46 3.69
C ALA A 173 -13.93 -5.94 3.89
N MET A 174 -12.91 -5.14 3.54
CA MET A 174 -12.99 -3.67 3.60
C MET A 174 -14.05 -3.10 2.65
N ALA A 175 -14.23 -3.67 1.46
CA ALA A 175 -15.29 -3.29 0.54
C ALA A 175 -16.68 -3.54 1.16
N MET A 176 -16.87 -4.68 1.83
CA MET A 176 -18.12 -4.99 2.53
C MET A 176 -18.38 -4.02 3.70
N VAL A 177 -17.35 -3.71 4.48
CA VAL A 177 -17.45 -2.74 5.58
C VAL A 177 -17.80 -1.37 5.03
N ALA A 178 -17.08 -0.84 4.05
CA ALA A 178 -17.38 0.45 3.43
C ALA A 178 -18.82 0.49 2.88
N PHE A 179 -19.25 -0.57 2.19
CA PHE A 179 -20.61 -0.69 1.69
C PHE A 179 -21.66 -0.65 2.82
N SER A 180 -21.40 -1.29 3.97
CA SER A 180 -22.32 -1.30 5.12
C SER A 180 -22.47 0.05 5.82
N TYR A 181 -21.52 0.97 5.59
CA TYR A 181 -21.57 2.36 6.06
C TYR A 181 -22.01 3.36 4.97
N ASP A 182 -22.56 2.88 3.85
CA ASP A 182 -22.99 3.68 2.70
C ASP A 182 -21.84 4.45 2.00
N GLU A 183 -20.58 4.06 2.28
CA GLU A 183 -19.39 4.63 1.66
C GLU A 183 -19.08 3.94 0.32
N ILE A 184 -19.98 4.12 -0.64
CA ILE A 184 -19.97 3.39 -1.92
C ILE A 184 -18.67 3.62 -2.69
N ASN A 185 -18.11 4.84 -2.68
CA ASN A 185 -16.88 5.15 -3.42
C ASN A 185 -15.66 4.45 -2.83
N LEU A 186 -15.60 4.35 -1.50
CA LEU A 186 -14.55 3.58 -0.80
C LEU A 186 -14.75 2.08 -1.01
N ALA A 187 -16.00 1.61 -1.08
CA ALA A 187 -16.29 0.21 -1.39
C ALA A 187 -15.82 -0.15 -2.82
N VAL A 188 -16.05 0.73 -3.81
CA VAL A 188 -15.55 0.56 -5.19
C VAL A 188 -14.03 0.54 -5.21
N PHE A 189 -13.37 1.45 -4.47
CA PHE A 189 -11.92 1.49 -4.37
C PHE A 189 -11.33 0.20 -3.78
N ALA A 190 -11.89 -0.27 -2.66
CA ALA A 190 -11.45 -1.52 -2.03
C ALA A 190 -11.72 -2.74 -2.94
N GLY A 191 -12.88 -2.77 -3.64
CA GLY A 191 -13.20 -3.79 -4.63
C GLY A 191 -12.25 -3.77 -5.83
N ALA A 192 -11.85 -2.58 -6.30
CA ALA A 192 -10.86 -2.42 -7.36
C ALA A 192 -9.48 -2.94 -6.93
N ALA A 193 -9.08 -2.68 -5.67
CA ALA A 193 -7.84 -3.22 -5.10
C ALA A 193 -7.87 -4.75 -5.04
N ALA A 194 -8.97 -5.34 -4.57
CA ALA A 194 -9.17 -6.78 -4.57
C ALA A 194 -9.09 -7.36 -6.00
N GLY A 195 -9.75 -6.72 -6.97
CA GLY A 195 -9.71 -7.12 -8.37
C GLY A 195 -8.30 -7.05 -8.97
N ALA A 196 -7.53 -6.02 -8.64
CA ALA A 196 -6.12 -5.91 -9.04
C ALA A 196 -5.28 -7.07 -8.48
N CYS A 197 -5.50 -7.44 -7.20
CA CYS A 197 -4.87 -8.62 -6.59
C CYS A 197 -5.25 -9.91 -7.31
N VAL A 198 -6.54 -10.12 -7.65
CA VAL A 198 -7.00 -11.31 -8.40
C VAL A 198 -6.29 -11.40 -9.75
N GLY A 199 -6.25 -10.27 -10.51
CA GLY A 199 -5.57 -10.24 -11.80
C GLY A 199 -4.08 -10.52 -11.68
N PHE A 200 -3.42 -10.02 -10.65
CA PHE A 200 -2.02 -10.26 -10.38
C PHE A 200 -1.75 -11.72 -9.99
N LEU A 201 -2.59 -12.33 -9.16
CA LEU A 201 -2.47 -13.71 -8.71
C LEU A 201 -2.43 -14.71 -9.87
N TRP A 202 -3.08 -14.41 -10.99
CA TRP A 202 -3.01 -15.25 -12.18
C TRP A 202 -1.57 -15.50 -12.67
N HIS A 203 -0.66 -14.57 -12.38
CA HIS A 203 0.75 -14.65 -12.77
C HIS A 203 1.69 -14.88 -11.59
N ASN A 204 1.23 -14.67 -10.37
CA ASN A 204 2.02 -14.78 -9.15
C ASN A 204 1.75 -16.05 -8.35
N CYS A 205 0.67 -16.82 -8.65
CA CYS A 205 0.50 -18.16 -8.07
C CYS A 205 1.66 -19.10 -8.44
N TYR A 206 1.97 -20.02 -7.53
CA TYR A 206 3.06 -20.96 -7.72
C TYR A 206 2.90 -21.83 -8.98
N PRO A 207 3.93 -21.95 -9.85
CA PRO A 207 5.20 -21.20 -9.83
C PRO A 207 5.06 -19.79 -10.41
N ALA A 208 5.46 -18.78 -9.65
CA ALA A 208 5.30 -17.38 -10.04
C ALA A 208 6.07 -17.01 -11.31
N SER A 209 5.39 -16.34 -12.24
CA SER A 209 5.99 -15.79 -13.47
C SER A 209 6.37 -14.32 -13.36
N ILE A 210 5.89 -13.62 -12.31
CA ILE A 210 6.20 -12.23 -11.98
C ILE A 210 6.12 -12.04 -10.46
N PHE A 211 7.02 -11.24 -9.90
CA PHE A 211 6.99 -10.82 -8.50
C PHE A 211 6.38 -9.44 -8.33
N MET A 212 5.79 -9.21 -7.14
CA MET A 212 5.10 -7.96 -6.80
C MET A 212 6.08 -6.78 -6.77
N GLY A 213 7.18 -6.91 -6.06
CA GLY A 213 8.10 -5.82 -5.73
C GLY A 213 7.54 -4.93 -4.61
N ASP A 214 8.35 -3.96 -4.18
CA ASP A 214 8.00 -3.05 -3.09
C ASP A 214 6.93 -2.01 -3.50
N THR A 215 6.64 -1.90 -4.80
CA THR A 215 5.56 -1.05 -5.36
C THR A 215 4.17 -1.62 -5.04
N GLY A 216 4.04 -2.93 -4.93
CA GLY A 216 2.75 -3.61 -4.66
C GLY A 216 2.48 -3.72 -3.18
#